data_92bbc05c3cfa8df16d936e68fce0cf35
#
_entry.id   92bbc05c3cfa8df16d936e68fce0cf35
#
_cell.length_a   1.000
_cell.length_b   1.000
_cell.length_c   1.000
_cell.angle_alpha   90.00
_cell.angle_beta   90.00
_cell.angle_gamma   90.00
#
_symmetry.space_group_name_H-M   'P 1'
#
loop_
_entity.id
_entity.type
_entity.pdbx_description
1 polymer ?
#
loop_
_entity_poly.entity_id
_entity_poly.type
_entity_poly.pdbx_seq_one_letter_code
_entity_poly.pdbx_strand_id
1 'polypeptide(L)'
;MKEEIRVCVMHECKGAHIHTYPQILVPIRNRMTIRVEDEEFQLSPKELCFIPQGMEHVCDFSWELLVMNLTGDIAEQESAVLNVPMALPMHGQILQLVELIQAELRENPQSLAVQYLYRYLYSKLTEQCTSPSLRYIRDHFDLPVTVEYLAKLEKYNVNYYTDWFKRRTGMSPGTYLRNVRIRKAKEYLSESGYGLTDIAVMVGYSSNATFTRAFHTVTGMTPKEYRNCDCFRKKTG
;
A
#
# COMPACT_ATOMS: atom_id res chain seq x y z
N MET A 1 -17.86 5.44 8.66
CA MET A 1 -16.84 6.49 8.93
C MET A 1 -16.31 6.97 7.60
N LYS A 2 -16.29 8.28 7.36
CA LYS A 2 -15.86 8.84 6.08
C LYS A 2 -14.34 8.61 5.90
N GLU A 3 -13.98 7.97 4.81
CA GLU A 3 -12.61 7.94 4.33
C GLU A 3 -12.18 9.37 4.00
N GLU A 4 -11.31 9.95 4.78
CA GLU A 4 -10.78 11.27 4.48
C GLU A 4 -9.36 11.13 3.93
N ILE A 5 -9.23 11.10 2.60
CA ILE A 5 -7.97 11.45 1.96
C ILE A 5 -7.76 12.93 2.22
N ARG A 6 -6.68 13.27 2.90
CA ARG A 6 -6.30 14.67 3.13
C ARG A 6 -5.18 15.04 2.19
N VAL A 7 -5.48 15.94 1.27
CA VAL A 7 -4.49 16.54 0.37
C VAL A 7 -4.47 18.03 0.64
N CYS A 8 -3.29 18.57 0.94
CA CYS A 8 -3.14 19.99 1.26
C CYS A 8 -1.75 20.49 0.86
N VAL A 9 -1.63 21.81 0.75
CA VAL A 9 -0.33 22.47 0.66
C VAL A 9 0.04 22.94 2.07
N MET A 10 1.19 22.47 2.56
CA MET A 10 1.77 22.93 3.83
C MET A 10 2.88 23.95 3.57
N HIS A 11 3.01 24.92 4.47
CA HIS A 11 4.01 25.98 4.32
C HIS A 11 5.15 25.86 5.33
N GLU A 12 4.99 25.07 6.38
CA GLU A 12 6.00 24.83 7.40
C GLU A 12 5.79 23.47 8.07
N CYS A 13 6.87 22.77 8.35
CA CYS A 13 6.92 21.62 9.24
C CYS A 13 8.24 21.60 9.97
N LYS A 14 8.24 21.19 11.23
CA LYS A 14 9.45 21.07 12.07
C LYS A 14 9.40 19.83 12.94
N GLY A 15 10.57 19.22 13.10
CA GLY A 15 10.80 18.12 14.02
C GLY A 15 10.36 16.74 13.48
N ALA A 16 10.59 15.74 14.31
CA ALA A 16 10.26 14.35 14.01
C ALA A 16 8.80 14.05 14.33
N HIS A 17 8.14 13.28 13.47
CA HIS A 17 6.78 12.81 13.68
C HIS A 17 6.51 11.47 13.02
N ILE A 18 5.44 10.79 13.46
CA ILE A 18 5.00 9.50 12.98
C ILE A 18 3.51 9.60 12.65
N HIS A 19 3.10 9.02 11.52
CA HIS A 19 1.70 8.93 11.14
C HIS A 19 1.21 7.49 11.08
N THR A 20 -0.05 7.26 11.43
CA THR A 20 -0.73 5.95 11.32
C THR A 20 -1.25 5.67 9.91
N TYR A 21 -0.88 6.49 8.93
CA TYR A 21 -1.26 6.40 7.52
C TYR A 21 -0.06 6.68 6.63
N PRO A 22 -0.03 6.13 5.40
CA PRO A 22 0.98 6.46 4.41
C PRO A 22 0.87 7.92 3.95
N GLN A 23 2.00 8.50 3.56
CA GLN A 23 2.09 9.88 3.12
C GLN A 23 2.88 10.00 1.82
N ILE A 24 2.44 10.89 0.93
CA ILE A 24 3.20 11.31 -0.25
C ILE A 24 3.54 12.79 -0.09
N LEU A 25 4.82 13.11 -0.23
CA LEU A 25 5.36 14.46 -0.16
C LEU A 25 5.91 14.87 -1.53
N VAL A 26 5.53 16.07 -1.99
CA VAL A 26 6.01 16.64 -3.26
C VAL A 26 6.46 18.09 -3.02
N PRO A 27 7.74 18.39 -3.14
CA PRO A 27 8.23 19.77 -3.12
C PRO A 27 7.65 20.55 -4.32
N ILE A 28 7.07 21.74 -4.09
CA ILE A 28 6.45 22.51 -5.17
C ILE A 28 7.48 23.37 -5.93
N ARG A 29 8.39 24.03 -5.21
CA ARG A 29 9.34 24.97 -5.83
C ARG A 29 10.80 24.71 -5.46
N ASN A 30 11.07 24.34 -4.22
CA ASN A 30 12.43 24.23 -3.70
C ASN A 30 12.83 22.76 -3.52
N ARG A 31 14.13 22.50 -3.51
CA ARG A 31 14.65 21.21 -3.08
C ARG A 31 14.47 21.06 -1.57
N MET A 32 14.29 19.83 -1.12
CA MET A 32 14.24 19.52 0.31
C MET A 32 14.99 18.24 0.62
N THR A 33 15.44 18.14 1.86
CA THR A 33 15.94 16.90 2.43
C THR A 33 14.88 16.36 3.39
N ILE A 34 14.59 15.08 3.30
CA ILE A 34 13.75 14.36 4.25
C ILE A 34 14.52 13.15 4.76
N ARG A 35 14.50 12.93 6.07
CA ARG A 35 15.00 11.72 6.70
C ARG A 35 13.83 10.87 7.17
N VAL A 36 13.80 9.60 6.74
CA VAL A 36 12.81 8.61 7.15
C VAL A 36 13.57 7.47 7.81
N GLU A 37 13.37 7.26 9.10
CA GLU A 37 14.19 6.35 9.91
C GLU A 37 15.68 6.68 9.72
N ASP A 38 16.46 5.72 9.25
CA ASP A 38 17.90 5.86 8.98
C ASP A 38 18.25 6.29 7.55
N GLU A 39 17.25 6.49 6.68
CA GLU A 39 17.45 6.84 5.27
C GLU A 39 17.22 8.34 5.02
N GLU A 40 18.09 8.96 4.23
CA GLU A 40 17.98 10.36 3.83
C GLU A 40 17.69 10.48 2.33
N PHE A 41 16.66 11.24 1.99
CA PHE A 41 16.23 11.51 0.61
C PHE A 41 16.37 12.99 0.30
N GLN A 42 17.04 13.31 -0.81
CA GLN A 42 17.09 14.67 -1.36
C GLN A 42 16.09 14.76 -2.52
N LEU A 43 15.07 15.57 -2.35
CA LEU A 43 13.99 15.72 -3.32
C LEU A 43 14.07 17.04 -4.08
N SER A 44 13.83 16.99 -5.36
CA SER A 44 13.57 18.15 -6.21
C SER A 44 12.07 18.28 -6.50
N PRO A 45 11.59 19.41 -7.07
CA PRO A 45 10.19 19.56 -7.51
C PRO A 45 9.73 18.58 -8.60
N LYS A 46 10.63 17.77 -9.13
CA LYS A 46 10.32 16.69 -10.09
C LYS A 46 10.31 15.29 -9.46
N GLU A 47 10.36 15.23 -8.16
CA GLU A 47 10.38 13.98 -7.39
C GLU A 47 9.33 14.04 -6.30
N LEU A 48 8.82 12.87 -5.95
CA LEU A 48 7.98 12.67 -4.78
C LEU A 48 8.65 11.71 -3.80
N CYS A 49 8.33 11.84 -2.51
CA CYS A 49 8.69 10.85 -1.50
C CYS A 49 7.44 10.16 -1.00
N PHE A 50 7.45 8.83 -1.03
CA PHE A 50 6.45 8.00 -0.37
C PHE A 50 6.98 7.56 0.99
N ILE A 51 6.19 7.77 2.04
CA ILE A 51 6.49 7.37 3.41
C ILE A 51 5.40 6.38 3.86
N PRO A 52 5.76 5.11 4.16
CA PRO A 52 4.83 4.15 4.74
C PRO A 52 4.28 4.60 6.10
N GLN A 53 3.14 4.06 6.49
CA GLN A 53 2.60 4.28 7.83
C GLN A 53 3.55 3.76 8.92
N GLY A 54 3.57 4.43 10.07
CA GLY A 54 4.33 4.00 11.24
C GLY A 54 5.83 4.32 11.19
N MET A 55 6.33 4.96 10.14
CA MET A 55 7.74 5.37 10.05
C MET A 55 7.96 6.78 10.59
N GLU A 56 8.96 6.92 11.45
CA GLU A 56 9.41 8.23 11.92
C GLU A 56 10.11 8.98 10.79
N HIS A 57 9.75 10.24 10.62
CA HIS A 57 10.40 11.07 9.63
C HIS A 57 10.56 12.51 10.09
N VAL A 58 11.59 13.15 9.54
CA VAL A 58 11.92 14.55 9.78
C VAL A 58 11.93 15.28 8.45
N CYS A 59 11.12 16.32 8.34
CA CYS A 59 11.08 17.20 7.18
C CYS A 59 11.03 18.66 7.65
N ASP A 60 12.20 19.25 7.83
CA ASP A 60 12.28 20.67 8.18
C ASP A 60 12.21 21.52 6.92
N PHE A 61 11.14 22.29 6.77
CA PHE A 61 10.94 23.19 5.65
C PHE A 61 10.11 24.42 6.03
N SER A 62 10.26 25.48 5.26
CA SER A 62 9.54 26.74 5.41
C SER A 62 9.07 27.30 4.06
N TRP A 63 8.57 26.41 3.19
CA TRP A 63 8.06 26.71 1.85
C TRP A 63 6.94 25.77 1.47
N GLU A 64 6.35 25.93 0.29
CA GLU A 64 5.21 25.14 -0.16
C GLU A 64 5.59 23.68 -0.44
N LEU A 65 4.94 22.77 0.27
CA LEU A 65 5.00 21.33 0.10
C LEU A 65 3.60 20.77 -0.11
N LEU A 66 3.40 20.04 -1.19
CA LEU A 66 2.16 19.27 -1.37
C LEU A 66 2.25 18.00 -0.54
N VAL A 67 1.30 17.85 0.38
CA VAL A 67 1.20 16.71 1.29
C VAL A 67 -0.09 15.96 1.01
N MET A 68 0.03 14.67 0.78
CA MET A 68 -1.08 13.78 0.48
C MET A 68 -1.09 12.62 1.48
N ASN A 69 -2.09 12.60 2.35
CA ASN A 69 -2.25 11.60 3.41
C ASN A 69 -3.31 10.58 3.01
N LEU A 70 -2.96 9.32 3.00
CA LEU A 70 -3.89 8.22 2.76
C LEU A 70 -4.47 7.76 4.09
N THR A 71 -5.65 8.23 4.44
CA THR A 71 -6.38 7.87 5.66
C THR A 71 -7.53 6.93 5.34
N GLY A 72 -7.93 6.06 6.29
CA GLY A 72 -9.07 5.16 6.15
C GLY A 72 -8.74 3.74 5.68
N ASP A 73 -9.78 2.97 5.33
CA ASP A 73 -9.70 1.53 4.99
C ASP A 73 -8.78 1.22 3.79
N ILE A 74 -8.52 2.20 2.93
CA ILE A 74 -7.62 2.06 1.76
C ILE A 74 -6.18 1.89 2.22
N ALA A 75 -5.78 2.57 3.30
CA ALA A 75 -4.43 2.45 3.84
C ALA A 75 -4.09 1.01 4.25
N GLU A 76 -5.04 0.27 4.80
CA GLU A 76 -4.84 -1.13 5.21
C GLU A 76 -4.76 -2.10 4.03
N GLN A 77 -5.55 -1.85 2.98
CA GLN A 77 -5.60 -2.73 1.80
C GLN A 77 -4.38 -2.57 0.89
N GLU A 78 -3.85 -1.36 0.80
CA GLU A 78 -2.80 -1.02 -0.17
C GLU A 78 -1.41 -0.85 0.45
N SER A 79 -1.28 -0.66 1.77
CA SER A 79 0.00 -0.51 2.47
C SER A 79 0.94 -1.72 2.34
N ALA A 80 0.39 -2.89 2.01
CA ALA A 80 1.19 -4.08 1.75
C ALA A 80 2.03 -4.00 0.46
N VAL A 81 1.77 -3.06 -0.44
CA VAL A 81 2.47 -2.91 -1.73
C VAL A 81 3.63 -1.93 -1.62
N LEU A 82 3.43 -0.86 -0.86
CA LEU A 82 4.41 0.18 -0.62
C LEU A 82 4.71 0.25 0.88
N ASN A 83 5.67 -0.54 1.34
CA ASN A 83 6.03 -0.64 2.77
C ASN A 83 7.48 -0.24 3.08
N VAL A 84 8.16 0.39 2.11
CA VAL A 84 9.48 0.99 2.27
C VAL A 84 9.42 2.45 1.85
N PRO A 85 10.16 3.35 2.50
CA PRO A 85 10.26 4.74 2.06
C PRO A 85 10.98 4.79 0.71
N MET A 86 10.58 5.68 -0.17
CA MET A 86 11.20 5.80 -1.48
C MET A 86 11.03 7.19 -2.08
N ALA A 87 12.08 7.68 -2.71
CA ALA A 87 12.01 8.82 -3.60
C ALA A 87 11.81 8.35 -5.05
N LEU A 88 10.87 8.94 -5.75
CA LEU A 88 10.49 8.56 -7.12
C LEU A 88 10.49 9.79 -8.03
N PRO A 89 11.11 9.70 -9.21
CA PRO A 89 10.99 10.74 -10.21
C PRO A 89 9.58 10.75 -10.79
N MET A 90 9.01 11.94 -10.95
CA MET A 90 7.70 12.15 -11.57
C MET A 90 7.86 12.31 -13.08
N HIS A 91 7.30 11.37 -13.83
CA HIS A 91 7.29 11.39 -15.30
C HIS A 91 5.89 11.12 -15.85
N GLY A 92 5.63 11.60 -17.07
CA GLY A 92 4.40 11.28 -17.81
C GLY A 92 3.14 11.52 -16.99
N GLN A 93 2.31 10.49 -16.85
CA GLN A 93 1.01 10.58 -16.16
C GLN A 93 1.13 10.97 -14.68
N ILE A 94 2.17 10.52 -13.98
CA ILE A 94 2.37 10.87 -12.56
C ILE A 94 2.59 12.37 -12.40
N LEU A 95 3.45 12.96 -13.24
CA LEU A 95 3.68 14.40 -13.21
C LEU A 95 2.41 15.18 -13.53
N GLN A 96 1.69 14.80 -14.59
CA GLN A 96 0.43 15.42 -14.99
C GLN A 96 -0.64 15.36 -13.89
N LEU A 97 -0.75 14.21 -13.18
CA LEU A 97 -1.69 14.06 -12.09
C LEU A 97 -1.35 14.94 -10.90
N VAL A 98 -0.08 15.06 -10.55
CA VAL A 98 0.38 15.95 -9.47
C VAL A 98 0.12 17.43 -9.84
N GLU A 99 0.39 17.83 -11.06
CA GLU A 99 0.10 19.18 -11.57
C GLU A 99 -1.41 19.48 -11.53
N LEU A 100 -2.24 18.51 -11.94
CA LEU A 100 -3.70 18.64 -11.91
C LEU A 100 -4.22 18.73 -10.47
N ILE A 101 -3.71 17.92 -9.54
CA ILE A 101 -4.04 18.02 -8.12
C ILE A 101 -3.68 19.41 -7.58
N GLN A 102 -2.50 19.94 -7.91
CA GLN A 102 -2.09 21.26 -7.48
C GLN A 102 -2.97 22.38 -8.06
N ALA A 103 -3.40 22.25 -9.32
CA ALA A 103 -4.31 23.20 -9.98
C ALA A 103 -5.67 23.19 -9.28
N GLU A 104 -6.25 22.01 -9.06
CA GLU A 104 -7.55 21.85 -8.40
C GLU A 104 -7.54 22.41 -6.97
N LEU A 105 -6.46 22.16 -6.20
CA LEU A 105 -6.33 22.71 -4.83
C LEU A 105 -6.24 24.24 -4.79
N ARG A 106 -5.68 24.87 -5.84
CA ARG A 106 -5.63 26.34 -5.94
C ARG A 106 -7.01 26.96 -6.20
N GLU A 107 -7.85 26.28 -6.99
CA GLU A 107 -9.18 26.72 -7.33
C GLU A 107 -10.18 26.38 -6.22
N ASN A 108 -10.13 25.17 -5.70
CA ASN A 108 -11.01 24.68 -4.64
C ASN A 108 -10.29 23.72 -3.69
N PRO A 109 -9.76 24.20 -2.54
CA PRO A 109 -9.06 23.36 -1.56
C PRO A 109 -9.91 22.22 -0.95
N GLN A 110 -11.20 22.24 -1.09
CA GLN A 110 -12.13 21.21 -0.57
C GLN A 110 -12.75 20.36 -1.71
N SER A 111 -12.20 20.41 -2.90
CA SER A 111 -12.72 19.68 -4.06
C SER A 111 -12.69 18.17 -3.85
N LEU A 112 -13.83 17.52 -4.07
CA LEU A 112 -13.91 16.06 -4.11
C LEU A 112 -13.11 15.46 -5.27
N ALA A 113 -12.88 16.20 -6.35
CA ALA A 113 -12.05 15.76 -7.48
C ALA A 113 -10.63 15.42 -7.03
N VAL A 114 -10.06 16.15 -6.08
CA VAL A 114 -8.74 15.88 -5.51
C VAL A 114 -8.65 14.47 -4.94
N GLN A 115 -9.71 13.96 -4.30
CA GLN A 115 -9.73 12.61 -3.75
C GLN A 115 -9.66 11.54 -4.85
N TYR A 116 -10.37 11.72 -5.96
CA TYR A 116 -10.33 10.80 -7.09
C TYR A 116 -8.99 10.85 -7.83
N LEU A 117 -8.45 12.04 -8.03
CA LEU A 117 -7.13 12.25 -8.63
C LEU A 117 -6.02 11.60 -7.79
N TYR A 118 -6.09 11.75 -6.47
CA TYR A 118 -5.15 11.11 -5.56
C TYR A 118 -5.24 9.59 -5.63
N ARG A 119 -6.44 9.00 -5.61
CA ARG A 119 -6.62 7.55 -5.75
C ARG A 119 -6.02 7.04 -7.07
N TYR A 120 -6.22 7.76 -8.15
CA TYR A 120 -5.64 7.40 -9.43
C TYR A 120 -4.11 7.56 -9.43
N LEU A 121 -3.57 8.63 -8.86
CA LEU A 121 -2.14 8.80 -8.67
C LEU A 121 -1.53 7.64 -7.86
N TYR A 122 -2.17 7.28 -6.75
CA TYR A 122 -1.71 6.18 -5.91
C TYR A 122 -1.71 4.83 -6.65
N SER A 123 -2.76 4.56 -7.42
CA SER A 123 -2.80 3.38 -8.29
C SER A 123 -1.64 3.36 -9.29
N LYS A 124 -1.31 4.49 -9.93
CA LYS A 124 -0.17 4.59 -10.84
C LYS A 124 1.18 4.41 -10.14
N LEU A 125 1.34 4.93 -8.95
CA LEU A 125 2.54 4.71 -8.14
C LEU A 125 2.70 3.23 -7.76
N THR A 126 1.64 2.58 -7.33
CA THR A 126 1.67 1.15 -7.01
C THR A 126 2.00 0.30 -8.24
N GLU A 127 1.46 0.62 -9.41
CA GLU A 127 1.82 -0.03 -10.68
C GLU A 127 3.31 0.13 -10.99
N GLN A 128 3.85 1.35 -10.86
CA GLN A 128 5.24 1.64 -11.17
C GLN A 128 6.21 1.03 -10.16
N CYS A 129 5.85 1.04 -8.88
CA CYS A 129 6.69 0.53 -7.80
C CYS A 129 6.55 -0.97 -7.58
N THR A 130 5.52 -1.59 -8.15
CA THR A 130 5.30 -3.03 -7.99
C THR A 130 6.24 -3.80 -8.91
N SER A 131 7.14 -4.56 -8.32
CA SER A 131 8.03 -5.45 -9.06
C SER A 131 7.26 -6.56 -9.80
N PRO A 132 7.81 -7.14 -10.88
CA PRO A 132 7.18 -8.23 -11.60
C PRO A 132 6.69 -9.38 -10.71
N SER A 133 7.47 -9.77 -9.70
CA SER A 133 7.10 -10.84 -8.78
C SER A 133 5.96 -10.45 -7.84
N LEU A 134 5.94 -9.22 -7.32
CA LEU A 134 4.85 -8.72 -6.48
C LEU A 134 3.55 -8.58 -7.27
N ARG A 135 3.64 -8.10 -8.52
CA ARG A 135 2.51 -8.04 -9.44
C ARG A 135 1.96 -9.43 -9.70
N TYR A 136 2.83 -10.40 -10.00
CA TYR A 136 2.43 -11.78 -10.25
C TYR A 136 1.72 -12.39 -9.04
N ILE A 137 2.24 -12.21 -7.82
CA ILE A 137 1.58 -12.69 -6.60
C ILE A 137 0.19 -12.07 -6.44
N ARG A 138 0.04 -10.77 -6.69
CA ARG A 138 -1.24 -10.08 -6.57
C ARG A 138 -2.27 -10.58 -7.58
N ASP A 139 -1.85 -10.82 -8.82
CA ASP A 139 -2.73 -11.14 -9.93
C ASP A 139 -3.01 -12.66 -10.03
N HIS A 140 -2.17 -13.52 -9.38
CA HIS A 140 -2.22 -14.99 -9.46
C HIS A 140 -2.07 -15.66 -8.09
N PHE A 141 -2.57 -15.03 -7.03
CA PHE A 141 -2.45 -15.57 -5.67
C PHE A 141 -3.15 -16.91 -5.47
N ASP A 142 -4.19 -17.19 -6.24
CA ASP A 142 -4.98 -18.42 -6.25
C ASP A 142 -4.24 -19.61 -6.88
N LEU A 143 -3.22 -19.35 -7.69
CA LEU A 143 -2.43 -20.37 -8.36
C LEU A 143 -1.24 -20.87 -7.52
N PRO A 144 -0.66 -22.05 -7.86
CA PRO A 144 0.62 -22.47 -7.28
C PRO A 144 1.73 -21.49 -7.64
N VAL A 145 2.24 -20.76 -6.66
CA VAL A 145 3.32 -19.79 -6.82
C VAL A 145 4.57 -20.33 -6.13
N THR A 146 5.67 -20.49 -6.88
CA THR A 146 6.95 -20.94 -6.35
C THR A 146 7.97 -19.82 -6.26
N VAL A 147 8.90 -19.92 -5.32
CA VAL A 147 9.96 -18.91 -5.13
C VAL A 147 10.89 -18.86 -6.34
N GLU A 148 11.15 -20.01 -6.96
CA GLU A 148 11.97 -20.15 -8.17
C GLU A 148 11.37 -19.35 -9.34
N TYR A 149 10.06 -19.46 -9.52
CA TYR A 149 9.36 -18.73 -10.57
C TYR A 149 9.39 -17.21 -10.32
N LEU A 150 9.16 -16.79 -9.08
CA LEU A 150 9.22 -15.39 -8.70
C LEU A 150 10.64 -14.81 -8.88
N ALA A 151 11.67 -15.56 -8.50
CA ALA A 151 13.07 -15.18 -8.70
C ALA A 151 13.41 -15.01 -10.19
N LYS A 152 12.87 -15.90 -11.04
CA LYS A 152 13.04 -15.81 -12.49
C LYS A 152 12.40 -14.54 -13.08
N LEU A 153 11.22 -14.15 -12.59
CA LEU A 153 10.57 -12.91 -13.02
C LEU A 153 11.43 -11.67 -12.73
N GLU A 154 12.16 -11.66 -11.60
CA GLU A 154 13.06 -10.58 -11.20
C GLU A 154 14.48 -10.74 -11.81
N LYS A 155 14.75 -11.81 -12.55
CA LYS A 155 16.06 -12.16 -13.10
C LYS A 155 17.15 -12.35 -12.03
N TYR A 156 16.75 -12.85 -10.87
CA TYR A 156 17.65 -13.16 -9.74
C TYR A 156 17.77 -14.67 -9.53
N ASN A 157 18.86 -15.10 -8.88
CA ASN A 157 18.90 -16.43 -8.28
C ASN A 157 18.01 -16.48 -7.02
N VAL A 158 17.58 -17.67 -6.61
CA VAL A 158 16.59 -17.87 -5.53
C VAL A 158 17.05 -17.29 -4.19
N ASN A 159 18.33 -17.48 -3.84
CA ASN A 159 18.86 -17.00 -2.56
C ASN A 159 18.86 -15.47 -2.50
N TYR A 160 19.42 -14.82 -3.51
CA TYR A 160 19.42 -13.36 -3.60
C TYR A 160 18.00 -12.80 -3.65
N TYR A 161 17.12 -13.44 -4.43
CA TYR A 161 15.72 -13.03 -4.51
C TYR A 161 15.02 -13.06 -3.15
N THR A 162 15.22 -14.11 -2.37
CA THR A 162 14.59 -14.26 -1.05
C THR A 162 15.01 -13.14 -0.09
N ASP A 163 16.29 -12.80 -0.07
CA ASP A 163 16.82 -11.71 0.76
C ASP A 163 16.37 -10.33 0.25
N TRP A 164 16.42 -10.12 -1.06
CA TRP A 164 15.93 -8.91 -1.70
C TRP A 164 14.44 -8.70 -1.43
N PHE A 165 13.62 -9.75 -1.60
CA PHE A 165 12.19 -9.69 -1.36
C PHE A 165 11.87 -9.37 0.10
N LYS A 166 12.61 -10.00 1.04
CA LYS A 166 12.44 -9.73 2.48
C LYS A 166 12.83 -8.30 2.84
N ARG A 167 13.92 -7.77 2.30
CA ARG A 167 14.30 -6.36 2.50
C ARG A 167 13.24 -5.41 1.97
N ARG A 168 12.68 -5.71 0.79
CA ARG A 168 11.68 -4.87 0.13
C ARG A 168 10.28 -4.93 0.76
N THR A 169 9.86 -6.08 1.27
CA THR A 169 8.49 -6.32 1.75
C THR A 169 8.38 -6.55 3.25
N GLY A 170 9.52 -6.58 3.95
CA GLY A 170 9.57 -6.92 5.38
C GLY A 170 9.34 -8.40 5.69
N MET A 171 9.01 -9.25 4.70
CA MET A 171 8.65 -10.65 4.92
C MET A 171 9.09 -11.56 3.79
N SER A 172 9.14 -12.89 4.04
CA SER A 172 9.48 -13.87 3.00
C SER A 172 8.39 -13.94 1.91
N PRO A 173 8.72 -14.37 0.66
CA PRO A 173 7.75 -14.53 -0.42
C PRO A 173 6.56 -15.41 -0.03
N GLY A 174 6.78 -16.53 0.68
CA GLY A 174 5.72 -17.42 1.13
C GLY A 174 4.80 -16.79 2.18
N THR A 175 5.37 -16.01 3.10
CA THR A 175 4.57 -15.26 4.09
C THR A 175 3.75 -14.18 3.40
N TYR A 176 4.31 -13.47 2.45
CA TYR A 176 3.61 -12.46 1.66
C TYR A 176 2.44 -13.04 0.88
N LEU A 177 2.65 -14.12 0.13
CA LEU A 177 1.59 -14.84 -0.59
C LEU A 177 0.47 -15.30 0.35
N ARG A 178 0.83 -15.89 1.50
CA ARG A 178 -0.15 -16.28 2.52
C ARG A 178 -0.99 -15.07 2.97
N ASN A 179 -0.37 -13.94 3.26
CA ASN A 179 -1.09 -12.75 3.70
C ASN A 179 -2.03 -12.20 2.61
N VAL A 180 -1.61 -12.21 1.34
CA VAL A 180 -2.47 -11.85 0.20
C VAL A 180 -3.69 -12.76 0.13
N ARG A 181 -3.50 -14.09 0.22
CA ARG A 181 -4.58 -15.09 0.21
C ARG A 181 -5.57 -14.87 1.36
N ILE A 182 -5.06 -14.64 2.57
CA ILE A 182 -5.93 -14.43 3.74
C ILE A 182 -6.69 -13.11 3.65
N ARG A 183 -6.09 -12.06 3.11
CA ARG A 183 -6.78 -10.79 2.84
C ARG A 183 -7.95 -11.00 1.87
N LYS A 184 -7.72 -11.70 0.75
CA LYS A 184 -8.80 -12.04 -0.20
C LYS A 184 -9.87 -12.95 0.43
N ALA A 185 -9.47 -13.86 1.28
CA ALA A 185 -10.43 -14.68 2.02
C ALA A 185 -11.33 -13.84 2.94
N LYS A 186 -10.78 -12.81 3.62
CA LYS A 186 -11.58 -11.89 4.44
C LYS A 186 -12.64 -11.15 3.61
N GLU A 187 -12.29 -10.68 2.40
CA GLU A 187 -13.22 -10.03 1.47
C GLU A 187 -14.38 -11.01 1.14
N TYR A 188 -14.06 -12.22 0.69
CA TYR A 188 -15.09 -13.24 0.37
C TYR A 188 -15.93 -13.64 1.58
N LEU A 189 -15.34 -13.76 2.78
CA LEU A 189 -16.08 -14.09 4.00
C LEU A 189 -17.09 -13.01 4.40
N SER A 190 -16.78 -11.74 4.11
CA SER A 190 -17.62 -10.58 4.46
C SER A 190 -18.68 -10.26 3.42
N GLU A 191 -18.37 -10.47 2.13
CA GLU A 191 -19.17 -9.97 1.00
C GLU A 191 -19.98 -11.06 0.30
N SER A 192 -19.69 -12.34 0.55
CA SER A 192 -20.31 -13.45 -0.17
C SER A 192 -20.93 -14.49 0.74
N GLY A 193 -21.92 -15.22 0.19
CA GLY A 193 -22.52 -16.42 0.80
C GLY A 193 -21.73 -17.73 0.53
N TYR A 194 -20.53 -17.67 -0.06
CA TYR A 194 -19.76 -18.87 -0.40
C TYR A 194 -19.41 -19.74 0.80
N GLY A 195 -19.39 -21.05 0.60
CA GLY A 195 -18.93 -22.01 1.59
C GLY A 195 -17.45 -21.83 1.95
N LEU A 196 -17.06 -22.22 3.19
CA LEU A 196 -15.65 -22.10 3.60
C LEU A 196 -14.72 -22.92 2.72
N THR A 197 -15.19 -24.07 2.21
CA THR A 197 -14.42 -24.92 1.30
C THR A 197 -14.22 -24.24 -0.05
N ASP A 198 -15.26 -23.58 -0.58
CA ASP A 198 -15.17 -22.86 -1.85
C ASP A 198 -14.20 -21.68 -1.74
N ILE A 199 -14.30 -20.92 -0.66
CA ILE A 199 -13.37 -19.82 -0.39
C ILE A 199 -11.92 -20.33 -0.28
N ALA A 200 -11.70 -21.47 0.40
CA ALA A 200 -10.36 -22.05 0.50
C ALA A 200 -9.76 -22.32 -0.89
N VAL A 201 -10.55 -22.93 -1.80
CA VAL A 201 -10.13 -23.19 -3.19
C VAL A 201 -9.89 -21.89 -3.94
N MET A 202 -10.84 -20.94 -3.88
CA MET A 202 -10.75 -19.64 -4.57
C MET A 202 -9.54 -18.82 -4.16
N VAL A 203 -9.02 -19.01 -2.94
CA VAL A 203 -7.80 -18.33 -2.49
C VAL A 203 -6.55 -19.22 -2.57
N GLY A 204 -6.60 -20.32 -3.29
CA GLY A 204 -5.44 -21.14 -3.65
C GLY A 204 -4.99 -22.14 -2.59
N TYR A 205 -5.89 -22.61 -1.69
CA TYR A 205 -5.60 -23.70 -0.77
C TYR A 205 -6.22 -25.00 -1.28
N SER A 206 -5.44 -26.09 -1.22
CA SER A 206 -5.88 -27.42 -1.63
C SER A 206 -6.82 -28.10 -0.61
N SER A 207 -6.89 -27.60 0.62
CA SER A 207 -7.77 -28.14 1.66
C SER A 207 -8.25 -27.08 2.64
N ASN A 208 -9.45 -27.27 3.16
CA ASN A 208 -10.04 -26.42 4.20
C ASN A 208 -9.21 -26.43 5.50
N ALA A 209 -8.57 -27.54 5.84
CA ALA A 209 -7.72 -27.65 7.03
C ALA A 209 -6.48 -26.75 6.94
N THR A 210 -5.81 -26.74 5.77
CA THR A 210 -4.64 -25.87 5.53
C THR A 210 -5.05 -24.40 5.50
N PHE A 211 -6.17 -24.08 4.87
CA PHE A 211 -6.76 -22.75 4.85
C PHE A 211 -7.06 -22.25 6.27
N THR A 212 -7.79 -23.05 7.08
CA THR A 212 -8.17 -22.68 8.44
C THR A 212 -6.95 -22.40 9.32
N ARG A 213 -5.91 -23.23 9.23
CA ARG A 213 -4.64 -22.99 9.95
C ARG A 213 -3.94 -21.70 9.52
N ALA A 214 -3.85 -21.49 8.20
CA ALA A 214 -3.23 -20.27 7.67
C ALA A 214 -4.01 -19.02 8.07
N PHE A 215 -5.34 -19.07 8.01
CA PHE A 215 -6.23 -17.98 8.39
C PHE A 215 -6.08 -17.65 9.87
N HIS A 216 -6.10 -18.66 10.74
CA HIS A 216 -5.91 -18.49 12.19
C HIS A 216 -4.52 -17.92 12.51
N THR A 217 -3.46 -18.38 11.83
CA THR A 217 -2.10 -17.85 12.03
C THR A 217 -2.01 -16.35 11.75
N VAL A 218 -2.76 -15.85 10.77
CA VAL A 218 -2.69 -14.44 10.34
C VAL A 218 -3.68 -13.56 11.13
N THR A 219 -4.84 -14.10 11.52
CA THR A 219 -5.94 -13.30 12.09
C THR A 219 -6.20 -13.53 13.57
N GLY A 220 -5.66 -14.61 14.14
CA GLY A 220 -5.98 -15.08 15.51
C GLY A 220 -7.35 -15.75 15.62
N MET A 221 -8.13 -15.87 14.54
CA MET A 221 -9.48 -16.42 14.51
C MET A 221 -9.61 -17.49 13.42
N THR A 222 -10.57 -18.41 13.55
CA THR A 222 -10.95 -19.29 12.46
C THR A 222 -11.79 -18.52 11.40
N PRO A 223 -11.85 -18.98 10.14
CA PRO A 223 -12.72 -18.36 9.12
C PRO A 223 -14.20 -18.32 9.52
N LYS A 224 -14.67 -19.32 10.28
CA LYS A 224 -16.05 -19.39 10.78
C LYS A 224 -16.32 -18.32 11.84
N GLU A 225 -15.41 -18.17 12.80
CA GLU A 225 -15.49 -17.12 13.83
C GLU A 225 -15.45 -15.74 13.19
N TYR A 226 -14.53 -15.53 12.23
CA TYR A 226 -14.41 -14.27 11.51
C TYR A 226 -15.71 -13.90 10.79
N ARG A 227 -16.35 -14.83 10.07
CA ARG A 227 -17.63 -14.61 9.39
C ARG A 227 -18.77 -14.27 10.35
N ASN A 228 -18.77 -14.85 11.54
CA ASN A 228 -19.82 -14.65 12.55
C ASN A 228 -19.57 -13.43 13.46
N CYS A 229 -18.45 -12.76 13.33
CA CYS A 229 -18.13 -11.58 14.13
C CYS A 229 -19.04 -10.41 13.72
N ASP A 230 -19.82 -9.88 14.68
CA ASP A 230 -20.78 -8.80 14.44
C ASP A 230 -20.15 -7.47 13.99
N CYS A 231 -18.82 -7.33 14.10
CA CYS A 231 -18.11 -6.15 13.62
C CYS A 231 -18.19 -5.97 12.09
N PHE A 232 -18.53 -7.02 11.32
CA PHE A 232 -18.67 -6.96 9.86
C PHE A 232 -20.13 -6.90 9.37
N ARG A 233 -21.12 -7.23 10.20
CA ARG A 233 -22.55 -7.18 9.83
C ARG A 233 -23.11 -5.76 9.68
N LYS A 234 -22.42 -4.72 10.13
CA LYS A 234 -22.89 -3.33 10.10
C LYS A 234 -22.68 -2.58 8.77
N LYS A 235 -22.16 -3.23 7.73
CA LYS A 235 -21.93 -2.57 6.42
C LYS A 235 -23.03 -2.81 5.39
N THR A 236 -24.11 -3.56 5.73
CA THR A 236 -25.25 -3.86 4.81
C THR A 236 -26.59 -3.45 5.44
N GLY A 237 -26.70 -2.22 5.85
CA GLY A 237 -27.95 -1.59 6.28
C GLY A 237 -28.00 -0.15 5.83
#